data_f35af2b4d76f0644216bb35148d190b3
#
_entry.id   f35af2b4d76f0644216bb35148d190b3
#
_cell.length_a   1.000
_cell.length_b   1.000
_cell.length_c   1.000
_cell.angle_alpha   90.00
_cell.angle_beta   90.00
_cell.angle_gamma   90.00
#
_symmetry.space_group_name_H-M   'P 1'
#
loop_
_entity.id
_entity.type
_entity.pdbx_description
1 polymer ?
#
loop_
_entity_poly.entity_id
_entity_poly.type
_entity_poly.pdbx_seq_one_letter_code
_entity_poly.pdbx_strand_id
1 'polypeptide(L)'
;DALTYSITAGNDGGIFEIAGATGVVTIAANKTLEYATAPVHTLTIQATDGANTDTATLTVNVNNVITANPAITDSNTNANEVAENAAIGSVVPITALAAFDAGDTASVSRYEITASAGDNTADTLGKFAIDPSTGVVTVADTLDYETDTEHTITVKVTTTDGQDNTQTFTIDVTDVTTEGPNIVDQVVDFNEGIAAATEIINFADESGGDTDGDDDALTYSITAGNDGGIFEIAGATGVV
;
A
#
# COMPACT_ATOMS: atom_id res chain seq x y z
N ASP A 1 -36.85 52.67 -26.52
CA ASP A 1 -37.50 51.97 -25.38
C ASP A 1 -36.43 51.20 -24.60
N ALA A 2 -36.60 51.09 -23.28
CA ALA A 2 -35.63 50.37 -22.44
C ALA A 2 -35.87 48.87 -22.55
N LEU A 3 -34.79 48.09 -22.73
CA LEU A 3 -34.87 46.60 -22.73
C LEU A 3 -35.00 46.06 -21.32
N THR A 4 -35.83 45.01 -21.19
CA THR A 4 -35.95 44.24 -19.97
C THR A 4 -35.54 42.78 -20.27
N TYR A 5 -34.72 42.19 -19.39
CA TYR A 5 -34.18 40.87 -19.58
C TYR A 5 -34.75 39.87 -18.56
N SER A 6 -34.94 38.63 -18.98
CA SER A 6 -35.38 37.53 -18.11
C SER A 6 -34.80 36.20 -18.56
N ILE A 7 -34.66 35.24 -17.64
CA ILE A 7 -34.39 33.83 -17.94
C ILE A 7 -35.74 33.12 -18.10
N THR A 8 -36.01 32.59 -19.29
CA THR A 8 -37.31 31.96 -19.59
C THR A 8 -37.29 30.42 -19.58
N ALA A 9 -36.09 29.82 -19.69
CA ALA A 9 -35.93 28.37 -19.59
C ALA A 9 -34.49 28.00 -19.15
N GLY A 10 -34.33 26.72 -18.73
CA GLY A 10 -33.04 26.10 -18.39
C GLY A 10 -32.50 26.42 -17.00
N ASN A 11 -33.28 27.11 -16.15
CA ASN A 11 -32.91 27.48 -14.78
C ASN A 11 -33.76 26.74 -13.71
N ASP A 12 -34.02 25.46 -13.93
CA ASP A 12 -34.94 24.66 -13.08
C ASP A 12 -34.52 24.59 -11.61
N GLY A 13 -33.22 24.67 -11.33
CA GLY A 13 -32.68 24.71 -9.96
C GLY A 13 -32.59 26.10 -9.35
N GLY A 14 -32.95 27.18 -10.09
CA GLY A 14 -32.78 28.55 -9.65
C GLY A 14 -31.31 28.89 -9.36
N ILE A 15 -30.38 28.35 -10.13
CA ILE A 15 -28.93 28.55 -9.94
C ILE A 15 -28.50 29.89 -10.41
N PHE A 16 -29.18 30.46 -11.39
CA PHE A 16 -28.85 31.71 -12.01
C PHE A 16 -29.90 32.80 -11.74
N GLU A 17 -29.46 34.03 -11.62
CA GLU A 17 -30.31 35.25 -11.60
C GLU A 17 -29.90 36.19 -12.73
N ILE A 18 -30.84 36.97 -13.23
CA ILE A 18 -30.59 38.00 -14.25
C ILE A 18 -31.13 39.32 -13.75
N ALA A 19 -30.31 40.34 -13.86
CA ALA A 19 -30.75 41.73 -13.60
C ALA A 19 -31.58 42.25 -14.76
N GLY A 20 -32.88 42.37 -14.55
CA GLY A 20 -33.83 42.72 -15.61
C GLY A 20 -33.53 43.98 -16.37
N ALA A 21 -32.91 45.01 -15.76
CA ALA A 21 -32.58 46.28 -16.41
C ALA A 21 -31.22 46.24 -17.15
N THR A 22 -30.32 45.34 -16.85
CA THR A 22 -28.95 45.33 -17.39
C THR A 22 -28.60 44.06 -18.16
N GLY A 23 -29.38 42.97 -17.96
CA GLY A 23 -29.11 41.68 -18.57
C GLY A 23 -27.93 40.94 -17.94
N VAL A 24 -27.38 41.41 -16.81
CA VAL A 24 -26.27 40.75 -16.11
C VAL A 24 -26.77 39.45 -15.48
N VAL A 25 -26.16 38.34 -15.86
CA VAL A 25 -26.42 37.03 -15.27
C VAL A 25 -25.41 36.74 -14.16
N THR A 26 -25.89 36.30 -13.00
CA THR A 26 -25.08 35.94 -11.84
C THR A 26 -25.54 34.59 -11.29
N ILE A 27 -24.69 33.98 -10.47
CA ILE A 27 -25.10 32.83 -9.64
C ILE A 27 -25.97 33.38 -8.50
N ALA A 28 -27.14 32.76 -8.29
CA ALA A 28 -28.08 33.13 -7.24
C ALA A 28 -27.51 32.93 -5.84
N ALA A 29 -28.00 33.73 -4.87
CA ALA A 29 -27.55 33.61 -3.48
C ALA A 29 -27.73 32.22 -2.94
N ASN A 30 -26.71 31.69 -2.24
CA ASN A 30 -26.65 30.33 -1.67
C ASN A 30 -26.74 29.19 -2.71
N LYS A 31 -26.38 29.47 -3.94
CA LYS A 31 -26.23 28.45 -4.99
C LYS A 31 -24.75 28.33 -5.39
N THR A 32 -24.37 27.11 -5.84
CA THR A 32 -23.06 26.76 -6.36
C THR A 32 -23.21 26.04 -7.69
N LEU A 33 -22.16 26.10 -8.50
CA LEU A 33 -22.03 25.26 -9.69
C LEU A 33 -21.29 24.00 -9.30
N GLU A 34 -21.89 22.86 -9.65
CA GLU A 34 -21.35 21.54 -9.35
C GLU A 34 -21.11 20.77 -10.65
N TYR A 35 -19.85 20.60 -11.03
CA TYR A 35 -19.47 19.89 -12.26
C TYR A 35 -20.10 18.48 -12.35
N ALA A 36 -20.06 17.73 -11.26
CA ALA A 36 -20.59 16.37 -11.20
C ALA A 36 -22.11 16.29 -11.44
N THR A 37 -22.83 17.31 -11.05
CA THR A 37 -24.30 17.35 -11.20
C THR A 37 -24.71 17.88 -12.57
N ALA A 38 -24.04 18.92 -13.04
CA ALA A 38 -24.35 19.55 -14.33
C ALA A 38 -23.11 20.22 -14.91
N PRO A 39 -22.32 19.54 -15.77
CA PRO A 39 -21.12 20.11 -16.39
C PRO A 39 -21.44 21.23 -17.40
N VAL A 40 -22.69 21.32 -17.84
CA VAL A 40 -23.15 22.35 -18.77
C VAL A 40 -24.56 22.80 -18.38
N HIS A 41 -24.75 24.12 -18.30
CA HIS A 41 -26.05 24.72 -18.16
C HIS A 41 -26.40 25.48 -19.45
N THR A 42 -27.63 25.34 -19.93
CA THR A 42 -28.15 26.02 -21.11
C THR A 42 -29.37 26.82 -20.73
N LEU A 43 -29.25 28.13 -20.75
CA LEU A 43 -30.32 29.09 -20.39
C LEU A 43 -30.88 29.74 -21.64
N THR A 44 -32.19 29.95 -21.66
CA THR A 44 -32.80 30.83 -22.63
C THR A 44 -33.03 32.20 -22.01
N ILE A 45 -32.37 33.21 -22.58
CA ILE A 45 -32.49 34.62 -22.17
C ILE A 45 -33.44 35.30 -23.12
N GLN A 46 -34.41 36.01 -22.60
CA GLN A 46 -35.34 36.84 -23.36
C GLN A 46 -35.06 38.31 -23.06
N ALA A 47 -35.06 39.13 -24.13
CA ALA A 47 -35.11 40.55 -24.06
C ALA A 47 -36.43 41.10 -24.64
N THR A 48 -37.00 42.10 -23.99
CA THR A 48 -38.24 42.75 -24.49
C THR A 48 -38.14 44.28 -24.35
N ASP A 49 -38.67 45.00 -25.32
CA ASP A 49 -38.90 46.47 -25.28
C ASP A 49 -40.33 46.83 -24.85
N GLY A 50 -41.12 45.81 -24.46
CA GLY A 50 -42.52 45.95 -24.11
C GLY A 50 -43.50 45.72 -25.28
N ALA A 51 -43.05 45.78 -26.54
CA ALA A 51 -43.82 45.53 -27.73
C ALA A 51 -43.34 44.27 -28.48
N ASN A 52 -42.03 44.07 -28.54
CA ASN A 52 -41.38 42.96 -29.21
C ASN A 52 -40.52 42.21 -28.24
N THR A 53 -40.24 40.94 -28.57
CA THR A 53 -39.36 40.05 -27.79
C THR A 53 -38.38 39.33 -28.70
N ASP A 54 -37.19 39.10 -28.22
CA ASP A 54 -36.19 38.23 -28.84
C ASP A 54 -35.55 37.35 -27.79
N THR A 55 -34.99 36.22 -28.20
CA THR A 55 -34.38 35.22 -27.29
C THR A 55 -33.00 34.80 -27.75
N ALA A 56 -32.13 34.58 -26.80
CA ALA A 56 -30.79 34.03 -27.04
C ALA A 56 -30.50 32.85 -26.07
N THR A 57 -29.65 31.95 -26.50
CA THR A 57 -29.15 30.88 -25.66
C THR A 57 -27.82 31.26 -25.01
N LEU A 58 -27.75 31.18 -23.69
CA LEU A 58 -26.51 31.27 -22.93
C LEU A 58 -26.09 29.86 -22.50
N THR A 59 -24.92 29.40 -22.93
CA THR A 59 -24.30 28.16 -22.47
C THR A 59 -23.21 28.50 -21.43
N VAL A 60 -23.34 27.91 -20.25
CA VAL A 60 -22.35 28.01 -19.17
C VAL A 60 -21.69 26.65 -18.99
N ASN A 61 -20.42 26.55 -19.36
CA ASN A 61 -19.62 25.36 -19.10
C ASN A 61 -19.00 25.48 -17.72
N VAL A 62 -19.20 24.45 -16.89
CA VAL A 62 -18.59 24.31 -15.57
C VAL A 62 -17.32 23.48 -15.74
N ASN A 63 -16.19 24.01 -15.33
CA ASN A 63 -14.94 23.24 -15.34
C ASN A 63 -14.79 22.48 -14.03
N ASN A 64 -14.37 21.23 -14.10
CA ASN A 64 -14.00 20.48 -12.91
C ASN A 64 -12.78 21.15 -12.25
N VAL A 65 -12.86 21.41 -10.95
CA VAL A 65 -11.74 21.90 -10.13
C VAL A 65 -11.37 20.80 -9.16
N ILE A 66 -10.24 20.16 -9.41
CA ILE A 66 -9.67 19.16 -8.52
C ILE A 66 -9.17 19.88 -7.28
N THR A 67 -9.74 19.56 -6.13
CA THR A 67 -9.48 20.30 -4.87
C THR A 67 -8.61 19.53 -3.90
N ALA A 68 -8.47 18.22 -4.05
CA ALA A 68 -7.64 17.38 -3.19
C ALA A 68 -7.03 16.19 -3.95
N ASN A 69 -5.86 15.77 -3.52
CA ASN A 69 -5.29 14.51 -3.95
C ASN A 69 -6.15 13.33 -3.44
N PRO A 70 -6.23 12.21 -4.15
CA PRO A 70 -7.03 11.08 -3.72
C PRO A 70 -6.54 10.56 -2.36
N ALA A 71 -7.45 10.29 -1.43
CA ALA A 71 -7.11 9.60 -0.20
C ALA A 71 -6.81 8.14 -0.51
N ILE A 72 -5.78 7.56 0.13
CA ILE A 72 -5.48 6.13 0.00
C ILE A 72 -5.83 5.44 1.31
N THR A 73 -6.61 4.37 1.23
CA THR A 73 -6.99 3.54 2.37
C THR A 73 -6.72 2.08 2.03
N ASP A 74 -6.64 1.23 3.05
CA ASP A 74 -6.74 -0.20 2.86
C ASP A 74 -8.22 -0.59 2.78
N SER A 75 -8.61 -1.23 1.70
CA SER A 75 -9.96 -1.75 1.53
C SER A 75 -10.13 -3.19 2.04
N ASN A 76 -9.02 -3.87 2.36
CA ASN A 76 -9.03 -5.15 3.04
C ASN A 76 -9.22 -4.91 4.55
N THR A 77 -10.09 -5.67 5.19
CA THR A 77 -10.40 -5.52 6.62
C THR A 77 -9.71 -6.55 7.52
N ASN A 78 -8.92 -7.45 6.93
CA ASN A 78 -8.11 -8.39 7.69
C ASN A 78 -6.88 -7.68 8.28
N ALA A 79 -6.26 -8.26 9.29
CA ALA A 79 -4.98 -7.81 9.78
C ALA A 79 -3.92 -7.90 8.67
N ASN A 80 -3.01 -6.93 8.62
CA ASN A 80 -1.93 -6.89 7.63
C ASN A 80 -0.79 -7.80 8.09
N GLU A 81 -1.06 -9.08 8.15
CA GLU A 81 -0.14 -10.11 8.63
C GLU A 81 0.21 -11.08 7.50
N VAL A 82 1.45 -11.55 7.48
CA VAL A 82 1.93 -12.57 6.55
C VAL A 82 2.93 -13.47 7.25
N ALA A 83 2.81 -14.80 7.06
CA ALA A 83 3.78 -15.73 7.61
C ALA A 83 5.11 -15.63 6.86
N GLU A 84 6.23 -15.76 7.56
CA GLU A 84 7.56 -15.69 6.95
C GLU A 84 7.78 -16.74 5.86
N ASN A 85 7.20 -17.94 6.01
CA ASN A 85 7.27 -18.99 5.00
C ASN A 85 6.28 -18.81 3.83
N ALA A 86 5.61 -17.66 3.74
CA ALA A 86 4.68 -17.38 2.65
C ALA A 86 5.41 -17.44 1.30
N ALA A 87 4.87 -18.19 0.37
CA ALA A 87 5.45 -18.31 -0.96
C ALA A 87 5.45 -16.94 -1.70
N ILE A 88 6.48 -16.69 -2.50
CA ILE A 88 6.52 -15.53 -3.40
C ILE A 88 5.26 -15.53 -4.28
N GLY A 89 4.58 -14.38 -4.34
CA GLY A 89 3.28 -14.20 -4.99
C GLY A 89 2.08 -14.39 -4.07
N SER A 90 2.27 -14.80 -2.81
CA SER A 90 1.19 -14.83 -1.81
C SER A 90 0.62 -13.43 -1.59
N VAL A 91 -0.70 -13.32 -1.48
CA VAL A 91 -1.37 -12.04 -1.22
C VAL A 91 -1.18 -11.65 0.24
N VAL A 92 -0.66 -10.45 0.47
CA VAL A 92 -0.70 -9.76 1.76
C VAL A 92 -2.08 -9.15 1.92
N PRO A 93 -2.71 -9.16 3.11
CA PRO A 93 -4.04 -8.58 3.30
C PRO A 93 -4.06 -7.03 3.21
N ILE A 94 -3.47 -6.47 2.18
CA ILE A 94 -3.48 -5.04 1.84
C ILE A 94 -4.00 -4.89 0.41
N THR A 95 -5.04 -4.09 0.26
CA THR A 95 -5.54 -3.67 -1.04
C THR A 95 -5.70 -2.16 -1.02
N ALA A 96 -4.73 -1.45 -1.56
CA ALA A 96 -4.77 0.01 -1.62
C ALA A 96 -5.93 0.48 -2.49
N LEU A 97 -6.79 1.31 -1.94
CA LEU A 97 -7.93 1.90 -2.62
C LEU A 97 -7.83 3.43 -2.57
N ALA A 98 -7.83 4.05 -3.74
CA ALA A 98 -7.93 5.50 -3.85
C ALA A 98 -9.39 5.95 -3.77
N ALA A 99 -9.66 6.90 -2.89
CA ALA A 99 -10.96 7.57 -2.78
C ALA A 99 -10.84 9.00 -3.32
N PHE A 100 -11.79 9.38 -4.14
CA PHE A 100 -11.86 10.68 -4.80
C PHE A 100 -12.95 11.54 -4.18
N ASP A 101 -12.80 12.87 -4.26
CA ASP A 101 -13.83 13.80 -3.85
C ASP A 101 -15.09 13.66 -4.73
N ALA A 102 -16.24 14.02 -4.15
CA ALA A 102 -17.49 14.03 -4.89
C ALA A 102 -17.39 15.00 -6.08
N GLY A 103 -17.61 14.45 -7.27
CA GLY A 103 -17.53 15.24 -8.51
C GLY A 103 -16.21 15.14 -9.26
N ASP A 104 -15.21 14.52 -8.66
CA ASP A 104 -13.99 14.21 -9.39
C ASP A 104 -14.27 13.14 -10.46
N THR A 105 -13.79 13.38 -11.67
CA THR A 105 -13.87 12.42 -12.79
C THR A 105 -12.58 11.69 -13.06
N ALA A 106 -11.54 11.98 -12.27
CA ALA A 106 -10.29 11.26 -12.32
C ALA A 106 -10.47 9.80 -11.88
N SER A 107 -9.62 8.96 -12.38
CA SER A 107 -9.50 7.56 -11.99
C SER A 107 -8.05 7.23 -11.69
N VAL A 108 -7.83 6.09 -11.05
CA VAL A 108 -6.46 5.62 -10.82
C VAL A 108 -5.81 5.29 -12.17
N SER A 109 -4.63 5.86 -12.39
CA SER A 109 -3.75 5.50 -13.50
C SER A 109 -2.88 4.30 -13.09
N ARG A 110 -2.31 4.35 -11.87
CA ARG A 110 -1.52 3.24 -11.32
C ARG A 110 -1.30 3.36 -9.81
N TYR A 111 -1.02 2.22 -9.20
CA TYR A 111 -0.39 2.09 -7.89
C TYR A 111 1.06 1.67 -8.04
N GLU A 112 1.93 2.11 -7.13
CA GLU A 112 3.33 1.70 -7.04
C GLU A 112 3.81 1.72 -5.59
N ILE A 113 4.73 0.81 -5.21
CA ILE A 113 5.46 0.90 -3.95
C ILE A 113 6.66 1.80 -4.20
N THR A 114 6.84 2.81 -3.35
CA THR A 114 7.95 3.75 -3.41
C THR A 114 8.79 3.64 -2.14
N ALA A 115 10.09 3.96 -2.21
CA ALA A 115 10.92 4.06 -1.03
C ALA A 115 10.36 5.13 -0.09
N SER A 116 10.19 4.79 1.18
CA SER A 116 9.85 5.76 2.22
C SER A 116 11.09 6.56 2.59
N ALA A 117 11.00 7.90 2.56
CA ALA A 117 12.06 8.74 3.09
C ALA A 117 12.04 8.64 4.63
N GLY A 118 12.89 7.83 5.21
CA GLY A 118 12.96 7.57 6.66
C GLY A 118 12.91 6.10 7.04
N ASP A 119 12.55 5.21 6.14
CA ASP A 119 12.74 3.79 6.29
C ASP A 119 14.24 3.49 6.14
N ASN A 120 14.87 3.13 7.26
CA ASN A 120 16.32 2.91 7.32
C ASN A 120 16.71 1.51 6.82
N THR A 121 15.74 0.76 6.33
CA THR A 121 15.95 -0.55 5.72
C THR A 121 15.77 -0.42 4.20
N ALA A 122 16.91 -0.33 3.50
CA ALA A 122 16.98 -0.41 2.04
C ALA A 122 16.39 -1.73 1.48
N ASP A 123 15.79 -2.54 2.33
CA ASP A 123 15.37 -3.91 2.10
C ASP A 123 13.87 -4.04 1.78
N THR A 124 13.06 -3.06 2.12
CA THR A 124 11.61 -3.13 1.93
C THR A 124 11.17 -3.08 0.47
N LEU A 125 11.99 -2.51 -0.40
CA LEU A 125 11.70 -2.41 -1.84
C LEU A 125 11.76 -3.75 -2.59
N GLY A 126 12.29 -4.81 -1.98
CA GLY A 126 12.39 -6.12 -2.61
C GLY A 126 11.40 -7.15 -2.05
N LYS A 127 10.93 -6.97 -0.81
CA LYS A 127 10.12 -7.96 -0.09
C LYS A 127 8.66 -8.01 -0.57
N PHE A 128 8.13 -6.89 -1.07
CA PHE A 128 6.74 -6.78 -1.48
C PHE A 128 6.59 -6.16 -2.87
N ALA A 129 5.55 -6.58 -3.58
CA ALA A 129 5.14 -6.00 -4.85
C ALA A 129 3.67 -5.56 -4.78
N ILE A 130 3.27 -4.64 -5.64
CA ILE A 130 1.88 -4.19 -5.77
C ILE A 130 1.40 -4.33 -7.20
N ASP A 131 0.19 -4.82 -7.38
CA ASP A 131 -0.45 -4.80 -8.69
C ASP A 131 -0.82 -3.35 -9.06
N PRO A 132 -0.29 -2.82 -10.17
CA PRO A 132 -0.45 -1.40 -10.51
C PRO A 132 -1.88 -1.00 -10.85
N SER A 133 -2.76 -1.96 -11.15
CA SER A 133 -4.15 -1.70 -11.54
C SER A 133 -5.13 -1.91 -10.40
N THR A 134 -4.85 -2.89 -9.53
CA THR A 134 -5.79 -3.31 -8.47
C THR A 134 -5.39 -2.83 -7.08
N GLY A 135 -4.12 -2.43 -6.87
CA GLY A 135 -3.60 -2.04 -5.57
C GLY A 135 -3.37 -3.22 -4.60
N VAL A 136 -3.46 -4.47 -5.08
CA VAL A 136 -3.22 -5.66 -4.26
C VAL A 136 -1.73 -5.83 -4.02
N VAL A 137 -1.33 -6.01 -2.74
CA VAL A 137 0.06 -6.25 -2.33
C VAL A 137 0.33 -7.76 -2.26
N THR A 138 1.51 -8.16 -2.70
CA THR A 138 1.97 -9.56 -2.69
C THR A 138 3.40 -9.65 -2.17
N VAL A 139 3.76 -10.81 -1.62
CA VAL A 139 5.14 -11.16 -1.26
C VAL A 139 5.98 -11.27 -2.53
N ALA A 140 7.14 -10.63 -2.56
CA ALA A 140 8.06 -10.62 -3.73
C ALA A 140 9.41 -11.27 -3.44
N ASP A 141 9.80 -11.43 -2.18
CA ASP A 141 11.02 -12.08 -1.74
C ASP A 141 10.77 -12.81 -0.41
N THR A 142 11.70 -13.66 0.00
CA THR A 142 11.63 -14.39 1.28
C THR A 142 11.56 -13.44 2.46
N LEU A 143 10.71 -13.76 3.39
CA LEU A 143 10.58 -13.09 4.68
C LEU A 143 11.35 -13.90 5.74
N ASP A 144 11.66 -13.30 6.88
CA ASP A 144 12.44 -13.88 7.97
C ASP A 144 12.04 -13.13 9.24
N TYR A 145 11.26 -13.81 10.09
CA TYR A 145 10.69 -13.22 11.31
C TYR A 145 11.78 -12.84 12.32
N GLU A 146 12.85 -13.65 12.42
CA GLU A 146 13.95 -13.45 13.37
C GLU A 146 14.79 -12.23 13.00
N THR A 147 14.81 -11.89 11.71
CA THR A 147 15.51 -10.69 11.22
C THR A 147 14.61 -9.46 11.28
N ASP A 148 13.37 -9.56 10.80
CA ASP A 148 12.43 -8.43 10.70
C ASP A 148 10.99 -8.85 10.96
N THR A 149 10.47 -8.54 12.14
CA THR A 149 9.08 -8.86 12.56
C THR A 149 8.02 -7.93 11.93
N GLU A 150 8.46 -6.82 11.35
CA GLU A 150 7.57 -5.78 10.80
C GLU A 150 8.21 -5.12 9.58
N HIS A 151 7.46 -4.96 8.53
CA HIS A 151 7.85 -4.19 7.35
C HIS A 151 6.91 -3.03 7.10
N THR A 152 7.44 -1.96 6.56
CA THR A 152 6.69 -0.77 6.20
C THR A 152 6.80 -0.51 4.69
N ILE A 153 5.67 -0.42 4.00
CA ILE A 153 5.62 -0.05 2.59
C ILE A 153 4.91 1.29 2.41
N THR A 154 5.41 2.13 1.51
CA THR A 154 4.73 3.34 1.08
C THR A 154 4.15 3.12 -0.31
N VAL A 155 2.83 3.14 -0.39
CA VAL A 155 2.09 3.04 -1.64
C VAL A 155 1.82 4.43 -2.17
N LYS A 156 2.17 4.66 -3.43
CA LYS A 156 1.81 5.85 -4.19
C LYS A 156 0.71 5.51 -5.19
N VAL A 157 -0.32 6.34 -5.25
CA VAL A 157 -1.31 6.34 -6.32
C VAL A 157 -1.03 7.51 -7.26
N THR A 158 -1.15 7.27 -8.56
CA THR A 158 -1.15 8.32 -9.59
C THR A 158 -2.47 8.26 -10.34
N THR A 159 -3.09 9.42 -10.56
CA THR A 159 -4.40 9.55 -11.21
C THR A 159 -4.25 9.89 -12.69
N THR A 160 -5.35 9.76 -13.44
CA THR A 160 -5.38 10.06 -14.89
C THR A 160 -5.23 11.54 -15.22
N ASP A 161 -5.46 12.42 -14.26
CA ASP A 161 -5.29 13.87 -14.36
C ASP A 161 -3.94 14.36 -13.80
N GLY A 162 -3.07 13.41 -13.36
CA GLY A 162 -1.71 13.71 -12.93
C GLY A 162 -1.56 14.07 -11.46
N GLN A 163 -2.61 13.93 -10.65
CA GLN A 163 -2.49 14.06 -9.19
C GLN A 163 -1.83 12.81 -8.62
N ASP A 164 -1.16 12.94 -7.48
CA ASP A 164 -0.63 11.80 -6.76
C ASP A 164 -0.79 11.98 -5.24
N ASN A 165 -0.79 10.87 -4.53
CA ASN A 165 -0.73 10.82 -3.08
C ASN A 165 -0.01 9.54 -2.64
N THR A 166 0.44 9.52 -1.39
CA THR A 166 1.12 8.38 -0.78
C THR A 166 0.47 8.01 0.54
N GLN A 167 0.49 6.72 0.87
CA GLN A 167 0.07 6.18 2.16
C GLN A 167 1.02 5.07 2.58
N THR A 168 1.39 5.08 3.84
CA THR A 168 2.24 4.06 4.44
C THR A 168 1.37 2.99 5.09
N PHE A 169 1.73 1.72 4.88
CA PHE A 169 1.11 0.55 5.50
C PHE A 169 2.19 -0.25 6.21
N THR A 170 1.85 -0.74 7.39
CA THR A 170 2.67 -1.68 8.14
C THR A 170 2.20 -3.11 7.84
N ILE A 171 3.14 -4.03 7.73
CA ILE A 171 2.94 -5.46 7.51
C ILE A 171 3.66 -6.19 8.62
N ASP A 172 2.93 -6.92 9.44
CA ASP A 172 3.48 -7.77 10.48
C ASP A 172 3.88 -9.12 9.87
N VAL A 173 5.10 -9.57 10.11
CA VAL A 173 5.53 -10.93 9.79
C VAL A 173 5.19 -11.83 10.98
N THR A 174 4.60 -12.97 10.74
CA THR A 174 4.29 -13.94 11.79
C THR A 174 5.24 -15.11 11.72
N ASP A 175 5.72 -15.49 12.89
CA ASP A 175 6.59 -16.62 13.12
C ASP A 175 5.94 -17.96 12.73
N VAL A 176 6.74 -18.85 12.17
CA VAL A 176 6.37 -20.21 11.81
C VAL A 176 7.29 -21.20 12.50
N THR A 177 7.00 -21.52 13.73
CA THR A 177 7.75 -22.41 14.65
C THR A 177 7.94 -23.87 14.16
N THR A 178 8.05 -24.11 12.87
CA THR A 178 8.18 -25.45 12.27
C THR A 178 9.44 -25.62 11.44
N GLU A 179 10.34 -24.66 11.47
CA GLU A 179 11.63 -24.77 10.82
C GLU A 179 12.53 -25.68 11.67
N GLY A 180 12.95 -26.79 11.11
CA GLY A 180 13.78 -27.74 11.85
C GLY A 180 15.26 -27.38 11.81
N PRO A 181 16.03 -27.81 12.83
CA PRO A 181 17.46 -27.55 12.86
C PRO A 181 18.18 -28.13 11.65
N ASN A 182 19.14 -27.40 11.13
CA ASN A 182 20.04 -27.83 10.07
C ASN A 182 21.44 -28.04 10.64
N ILE A 183 21.84 -29.30 10.78
CA ILE A 183 23.16 -29.71 11.28
C ILE A 183 24.06 -30.01 10.09
N VAL A 184 25.24 -29.39 10.04
CA VAL A 184 26.20 -29.57 8.94
C VAL A 184 27.20 -30.68 9.27
N ASP A 185 27.43 -31.61 8.31
CA ASP A 185 28.42 -32.65 8.44
C ASP A 185 29.81 -32.08 8.68
N GLN A 186 30.52 -32.56 9.71
CA GLN A 186 31.84 -32.12 10.06
C GLN A 186 32.84 -33.30 10.01
N VAL A 187 34.08 -32.98 9.64
CA VAL A 187 35.19 -33.92 9.66
C VAL A 187 36.36 -33.29 10.42
N VAL A 188 36.79 -33.96 11.49
CA VAL A 188 37.91 -33.53 12.31
C VAL A 188 38.96 -34.64 12.42
N ASP A 189 40.22 -34.30 12.34
CA ASP A 189 41.34 -35.24 12.43
C ASP A 189 42.11 -35.05 13.74
N PHE A 190 42.30 -36.13 14.47
CA PHE A 190 43.10 -36.13 15.70
C PHE A 190 44.16 -37.25 15.68
N ASN A 191 45.27 -36.99 16.34
CA ASN A 191 46.28 -38.03 16.58
C ASN A 191 45.82 -38.92 17.74
N GLU A 192 46.26 -40.17 17.75
CA GLU A 192 46.05 -41.05 18.90
C GLU A 192 46.69 -40.48 20.19
N GLY A 193 46.07 -40.80 21.33
CA GLY A 193 46.65 -40.40 22.64
C GLY A 193 46.23 -39.00 23.11
N ILE A 194 45.21 -38.39 22.54
CA ILE A 194 44.65 -37.16 23.09
C ILE A 194 44.07 -37.41 24.49
N ALA A 195 44.12 -36.36 25.32
CA ALA A 195 43.61 -36.46 26.68
C ALA A 195 42.09 -36.52 26.74
N ALA A 196 41.53 -37.21 27.78
CA ALA A 196 40.11 -37.13 28.06
C ALA A 196 39.67 -35.68 28.32
N ALA A 197 38.45 -35.37 28.00
CA ALA A 197 37.84 -34.02 28.04
C ALA A 197 38.53 -32.96 27.14
N THR A 198 39.22 -33.40 26.07
CA THR A 198 39.65 -32.47 25.01
C THR A 198 38.45 -32.19 24.13
N GLU A 199 38.10 -30.93 23.94
CA GLU A 199 37.10 -30.50 23.00
C GLU A 199 37.52 -30.88 21.59
N ILE A 200 36.62 -31.57 20.87
CA ILE A 200 36.84 -32.01 19.50
C ILE A 200 36.20 -31.04 18.52
N ILE A 201 34.97 -30.67 18.78
CA ILE A 201 34.19 -29.72 17.98
C ILE A 201 33.08 -29.13 18.83
N ASN A 202 32.68 -27.93 18.49
CA ASN A 202 31.49 -27.27 19.02
C ASN A 202 30.51 -27.03 17.88
N PHE A 203 29.41 -27.73 17.85
CA PHE A 203 28.38 -27.59 16.81
C PHE A 203 27.58 -26.32 16.96
N ALA A 204 27.50 -25.72 18.16
CA ALA A 204 26.76 -24.50 18.41
C ALA A 204 27.54 -23.19 18.13
N ASP A 205 28.83 -23.28 17.78
CA ASP A 205 29.58 -22.09 17.38
C ASP A 205 29.56 -21.88 15.85
N GLU A 206 29.91 -20.68 15.41
CA GLU A 206 29.91 -20.32 13.98
C GLU A 206 30.79 -21.24 13.11
N SER A 207 31.72 -21.97 13.69
CA SER A 207 32.57 -22.93 12.97
C SER A 207 31.88 -24.28 12.76
N GLY A 208 30.88 -24.63 13.56
CA GLY A 208 30.00 -25.79 13.36
C GLY A 208 29.04 -25.61 12.19
N GLY A 209 28.59 -24.40 11.96
CA GLY A 209 27.68 -24.06 10.88
C GLY A 209 26.23 -24.55 11.06
N ASP A 210 25.88 -24.95 12.30
CA ASP A 210 24.52 -25.38 12.61
C ASP A 210 23.61 -24.16 12.75
N THR A 211 22.41 -24.24 12.20
CA THR A 211 21.42 -23.19 12.23
C THR A 211 20.03 -23.74 12.57
N ASP A 212 19.23 -22.90 13.16
CA ASP A 212 17.81 -23.10 13.33
C ASP A 212 17.10 -21.88 12.73
N GLY A 213 16.11 -22.09 11.89
CA GLY A 213 15.47 -21.01 11.13
C GLY A 213 14.59 -20.11 12.01
N ASP A 214 14.06 -20.65 13.12
CA ASP A 214 13.22 -19.96 14.08
C ASP A 214 13.94 -19.63 15.40
N ASP A 215 15.29 -19.65 15.37
CA ASP A 215 16.20 -19.26 16.47
C ASP A 215 15.95 -20.02 17.79
N ASP A 216 15.30 -21.20 17.68
CA ASP A 216 15.02 -22.09 18.82
C ASP A 216 16.31 -22.67 19.39
N ALA A 217 16.32 -22.90 20.70
CA ALA A 217 17.47 -23.48 21.38
C ALA A 217 17.70 -24.94 20.96
N LEU A 218 18.79 -25.18 20.23
CA LEU A 218 19.16 -26.51 19.78
C LEU A 218 19.55 -27.44 20.95
N THR A 219 19.19 -28.70 20.82
CA THR A 219 19.62 -29.76 21.74
C THR A 219 20.34 -30.86 20.97
N TYR A 220 21.58 -31.12 21.34
CA TYR A 220 22.46 -32.06 20.67
C TYR A 220 22.54 -33.40 21.38
N SER A 221 22.62 -34.48 20.61
CA SER A 221 22.84 -35.84 21.13
C SER A 221 23.61 -36.71 20.13
N ILE A 222 24.46 -37.61 20.61
CA ILE A 222 25.06 -38.65 19.78
C ILE A 222 24.09 -39.82 19.68
N THR A 223 23.54 -40.05 18.48
CA THR A 223 22.51 -41.09 18.28
C THR A 223 23.07 -42.40 17.77
N ALA A 224 24.30 -42.44 17.22
CA ALA A 224 24.94 -43.62 16.70
C ALA A 224 26.46 -43.45 16.61
N GLY A 225 27.20 -44.54 16.42
CA GLY A 225 28.65 -44.54 16.14
C GLY A 225 29.57 -44.38 17.35
N ASN A 226 29.03 -44.33 18.56
CA ASN A 226 29.81 -44.18 19.81
C ASN A 226 29.80 -45.49 20.62
N ASP A 227 30.10 -46.64 19.98
CA ASP A 227 29.98 -47.98 20.56
C ASP A 227 30.87 -48.19 21.78
N GLY A 228 31.94 -47.42 21.93
CA GLY A 228 32.83 -47.50 23.09
C GLY A 228 32.54 -46.48 24.17
N GLY A 229 31.58 -45.56 23.97
CA GLY A 229 31.30 -44.43 24.86
C GLY A 229 32.51 -43.49 25.03
N ILE A 230 33.28 -43.33 23.95
CA ILE A 230 34.53 -42.53 23.94
C ILE A 230 34.22 -41.05 23.88
N PHE A 231 33.11 -40.71 23.21
CA PHE A 231 32.71 -39.33 23.01
C PHE A 231 31.50 -38.95 23.88
N GLU A 232 31.51 -37.76 24.37
CA GLU A 232 30.39 -37.16 25.08
C GLU A 232 30.03 -35.86 24.34
N ILE A 233 28.75 -35.52 24.33
CA ILE A 233 28.27 -34.23 23.78
C ILE A 233 27.49 -33.46 24.84
N ALA A 234 27.84 -32.20 25.00
CA ALA A 234 27.07 -31.27 25.86
C ALA A 234 25.78 -30.87 25.14
N GLY A 235 24.65 -31.37 25.58
CA GLY A 235 23.38 -31.27 24.88
C GLY A 235 22.92 -29.82 24.60
N ALA A 236 23.30 -28.87 25.44
CA ALA A 236 22.91 -27.47 25.26
C ALA A 236 23.91 -26.63 24.41
N THR A 237 25.14 -27.13 24.22
CA THR A 237 26.21 -26.36 23.54
C THR A 237 26.80 -27.09 22.34
N GLY A 238 26.43 -28.35 22.12
CA GLY A 238 26.96 -29.15 21.02
C GLY A 238 28.47 -29.45 21.11
N VAL A 239 29.12 -29.17 22.24
CA VAL A 239 30.57 -29.47 22.45
C VAL A 239 30.74 -30.97 22.61
N VAL A 240 31.61 -31.56 21.78
CA VAL A 240 32.01 -32.98 21.81
C VAL A 240 33.39 -33.12 22.40
#